data_4876eb6f71081892f674f660cc1dbe73
#
_entry.id   4876eb6f71081892f674f660cc1dbe73
#
_cell.length_a   1.000
_cell.length_b   1.000
_cell.length_c   1.000
_cell.angle_alpha   90.00
_cell.angle_beta   90.00
_cell.angle_gamma   90.00
#
_symmetry.space_group_name_H-M   'P 1'
#
loop_
_entity.id
_entity.type
_entity.pdbx_description
1 polymer ?
#
loop_
_entity_poly.entity_id
_entity_poly.type
_entity_poly.pdbx_seq_one_letter_code
_entity_poly.pdbx_strand_id
1 'polypeptide(L)'
;MLLRVSSNQQLEADGDLSVQRRIVKEYIQKQEDWILDEKEYFEGSNSGYNNAVSDRDVLQEALRDAASGQYDILVAYKDDRIGRRMWEIGSYVMALKGYGVDIYTAVDGGISPESDDIMGQMMLALRYGNAQKSSSDTGKRVKDTAQKLVQSGKFMGGKAPYGYILEISGEISKHGRALHHLVIVEE
;
A
#
# COMPACT_ATOMS: atom_id res chain seq x y z
N MET A 1 2.90 17.21 -0.56
CA MET A 1 3.42 15.81 -0.68
C MET A 1 2.41 14.80 -0.11
N LEU A 2 2.43 13.55 -0.63
CA LEU A 2 1.55 12.46 -0.19
C LEU A 2 2.33 11.44 0.64
N LEU A 3 1.87 11.20 1.88
CA LEU A 3 2.50 10.29 2.84
C LEU A 3 1.46 9.26 3.33
N ARG A 4 1.88 8.00 3.51
CA ARG A 4 1.00 6.93 3.98
C ARG A 4 1.74 5.90 4.83
N VAL A 5 1.11 5.45 5.89
CA VAL A 5 1.54 4.28 6.68
C VAL A 5 0.57 3.11 6.48
N SER A 6 1.06 1.88 6.59
CA SER A 6 0.26 0.66 6.34
C SER A 6 -0.32 0.04 7.60
N SER A 7 0.10 0.47 8.79
CA SER A 7 -0.40 -0.05 10.07
C SER A 7 -0.32 0.99 11.19
N ASN A 8 -1.16 0.85 12.23
CA ASN A 8 -1.11 1.69 13.41
C ASN A 8 0.22 1.56 14.19
N GLN A 9 0.85 0.39 14.15
CA GLN A 9 2.18 0.19 14.74
C GLN A 9 3.27 1.00 14.05
N GLN A 10 3.14 1.27 12.74
CA GLN A 10 4.06 2.14 12.00
C GLN A 10 3.81 3.63 12.30
N LEU A 11 2.60 3.99 12.68
CA LEU A 11 2.27 5.33 13.19
C LEU A 11 2.95 5.60 14.54
N GLU A 12 2.91 4.62 15.45
CA GLU A 12 3.50 4.74 16.79
C GLU A 12 5.04 4.74 16.75
N ALA A 13 5.63 4.06 15.78
CA ALA A 13 7.09 3.97 15.63
C ALA A 13 7.72 5.22 15.00
N ASP A 14 6.94 6.18 14.46
CA ASP A 14 7.32 7.42 13.74
C ASP A 14 8.49 7.28 12.73
N GLY A 15 9.22 6.16 12.77
CA GLY A 15 10.42 5.93 11.99
C GLY A 15 10.16 5.82 10.48
N ASP A 16 9.09 5.15 10.06
CA ASP A 16 8.77 4.97 8.62
C ASP A 16 8.25 6.28 8.00
N LEU A 17 7.42 7.03 8.72
CA LEU A 17 6.86 8.29 8.27
C LEU A 17 7.91 9.40 8.18
N SER A 18 8.78 9.53 9.18
CA SER A 18 9.86 10.52 9.17
C SER A 18 10.86 10.26 8.05
N VAL A 19 11.16 8.99 7.77
CA VAL A 19 12.01 8.58 6.64
C VAL A 19 11.36 8.90 5.30
N GLN A 20 10.08 8.58 5.12
CA GLN A 20 9.35 8.92 3.90
C GLN A 20 9.35 10.43 3.66
N ARG A 21 8.99 11.22 4.69
CA ARG A 21 8.97 12.69 4.62
C ARG A 21 10.33 13.25 4.22
N ARG A 22 11.41 12.77 4.83
CA ARG A 22 12.77 13.21 4.50
C ARG A 22 13.12 12.90 3.05
N ILE A 23 12.89 11.68 2.58
CA ILE A 23 13.24 11.25 1.22
C ILE A 23 12.42 12.05 0.17
N VAL A 24 11.14 12.28 0.42
CA VAL A 24 10.29 13.07 -0.50
C VAL A 24 10.77 14.53 -0.53
N LYS A 25 11.07 15.14 0.62
CA LYS A 25 11.61 16.50 0.67
C LYS A 25 12.96 16.63 -0.05
N GLU A 26 13.88 15.70 0.20
CA GLU A 26 15.18 15.64 -0.50
C GLU A 26 15.02 15.48 -2.02
N TYR A 27 14.04 14.67 -2.45
CA TYR A 27 13.73 14.49 -3.87
C TYR A 27 13.24 15.79 -4.52
N ILE A 28 12.29 16.49 -3.88
CA ILE A 28 11.76 17.77 -4.35
C ILE A 28 12.86 18.83 -4.42
N GLN A 29 13.69 18.94 -3.38
CA GLN A 29 14.77 19.91 -3.29
C GLN A 29 15.89 19.71 -4.32
N LYS A 30 16.03 18.52 -4.89
CA LYS A 30 16.97 18.22 -5.97
C LYS A 30 16.51 18.71 -7.36
N GLN A 31 15.24 19.07 -7.49
CA GLN A 31 14.69 19.58 -8.74
C GLN A 31 14.89 21.10 -8.77
N GLU A 32 15.55 21.60 -9.82
CA GLU A 32 15.94 23.02 -9.90
C GLU A 32 14.75 23.99 -9.93
N ASP A 33 13.64 23.57 -10.55
CA ASP A 33 12.48 24.44 -10.79
C ASP A 33 11.30 24.17 -9.84
N TRP A 34 11.48 23.30 -8.82
CA TRP A 34 10.39 22.94 -7.91
C TRP A 34 10.43 23.71 -6.60
N ILE A 35 9.27 24.17 -6.16
CA ILE A 35 9.10 24.83 -4.87
C ILE A 35 8.36 23.85 -3.95
N LEU A 36 8.97 23.56 -2.80
CA LEU A 36 8.35 22.70 -1.79
C LEU A 36 7.20 23.43 -1.13
N ASP A 37 5.98 22.91 -1.30
CA ASP A 37 4.84 23.27 -0.46
C ASP A 37 4.87 22.40 0.81
N GLU A 38 4.67 23.04 1.96
CA GLU A 38 4.66 22.38 3.27
C GLU A 38 3.40 21.54 3.51
N LYS A 39 2.36 21.68 2.68
CA LYS A 39 1.14 20.89 2.81
C LYS A 39 1.42 19.40 2.59
N GLU A 40 1.03 18.61 3.59
CA GLU A 40 1.13 17.17 3.58
C GLU A 40 -0.28 16.56 3.50
N TYR A 41 -0.50 15.70 2.50
CA TYR A 41 -1.63 14.81 2.43
C TYR A 41 -1.24 13.52 3.14
N PHE A 42 -1.63 13.42 4.42
CA PHE A 42 -1.26 12.29 5.25
C PHE A 42 -2.41 11.31 5.38
N GLU A 43 -2.20 10.08 4.95
CA GLU A 43 -3.13 8.98 5.10
C GLU A 43 -2.62 7.98 6.15
N GLY A 44 -3.44 7.76 7.18
CA GLY A 44 -3.17 6.80 8.24
C GLY A 44 -3.19 5.33 7.76
N SER A 45 -3.58 4.42 8.63
CA SER A 45 -3.49 2.97 8.44
C SER A 45 -4.44 2.35 7.38
N ASN A 46 -4.92 3.14 6.42
CA ASN A 46 -5.76 2.64 5.33
C ASN A 46 -4.99 1.77 4.34
N SER A 47 -5.51 0.57 4.05
CA SER A 47 -4.94 -0.29 3.04
C SER A 47 -5.37 0.16 1.64
N GLY A 48 -4.41 0.59 0.82
CA GLY A 48 -4.65 0.96 -0.56
C GLY A 48 -5.15 -0.19 -1.47
N TYR A 49 -5.21 -1.43 -0.93
CA TYR A 49 -5.81 -2.58 -1.62
C TYR A 49 -7.28 -2.78 -1.26
N ASN A 50 -7.64 -2.55 0.00
CA ASN A 50 -8.99 -2.82 0.51
C ASN A 50 -9.95 -1.66 0.29
N ASN A 51 -9.45 -0.41 0.33
CA ASN A 51 -10.27 0.79 0.19
C ASN A 51 -10.16 1.36 -1.22
N ALA A 52 -11.29 1.67 -1.82
CA ALA A 52 -11.33 2.38 -3.10
C ALA A 52 -10.72 3.79 -2.96
N VAL A 53 -10.19 4.33 -4.06
CA VAL A 53 -9.66 5.71 -4.05
C VAL A 53 -10.74 6.72 -3.71
N SER A 54 -11.99 6.47 -4.14
CA SER A 54 -13.17 7.29 -3.80
C SER A 54 -13.46 7.37 -2.29
N ASP A 55 -13.08 6.34 -1.54
CA ASP A 55 -13.37 6.21 -0.11
C ASP A 55 -12.19 6.68 0.76
N ARG A 56 -11.14 7.21 0.12
CA ARG A 56 -9.93 7.71 0.77
C ARG A 56 -9.95 9.22 0.81
N ASP A 57 -10.46 9.78 1.90
CA ASP A 57 -10.70 11.23 2.08
C ASP A 57 -9.47 12.08 1.73
N VAL A 58 -8.28 11.63 2.09
CA VAL A 58 -7.01 12.34 1.84
C VAL A 58 -6.70 12.44 0.34
N LEU A 59 -6.94 11.37 -0.43
CA LEU A 59 -6.77 11.42 -1.89
C LEU A 59 -7.84 12.29 -2.54
N GLN A 60 -9.06 12.29 -2.02
CA GLN A 60 -10.13 13.16 -2.49
C GLN A 60 -9.86 14.64 -2.13
N GLU A 61 -9.25 14.92 -0.98
CA GLU A 61 -8.78 16.25 -0.63
C GLU A 61 -7.70 16.73 -1.61
N ALA A 62 -6.68 15.90 -1.86
CA ALA A 62 -5.64 16.24 -2.81
C ALA A 62 -6.21 16.52 -4.22
N LEU A 63 -7.22 15.76 -4.65
CA LEU A 63 -7.89 15.97 -5.94
C LEU A 63 -8.65 17.30 -6.00
N ARG A 64 -9.36 17.67 -4.90
CA ARG A 64 -10.06 18.97 -4.81
C ARG A 64 -9.08 20.15 -4.85
N ASP A 65 -7.94 20.02 -4.17
CA ASP A 65 -6.90 21.05 -4.16
C ASP A 65 -6.24 21.19 -5.55
N ALA A 66 -6.01 20.08 -6.25
CA ALA A 66 -5.55 20.09 -7.64
C ALA A 66 -6.55 20.80 -8.55
N ALA A 67 -7.84 20.50 -8.43
CA ALA A 67 -8.90 21.16 -9.20
C ALA A 67 -8.98 22.67 -8.92
N SER A 68 -8.53 23.11 -7.74
CA SER A 68 -8.45 24.53 -7.34
C SER A 68 -7.12 25.18 -7.69
N GLY A 69 -6.19 24.47 -8.35
CA GLY A 69 -4.88 24.99 -8.75
C GLY A 69 -3.95 25.30 -7.56
N GLN A 70 -4.06 24.59 -6.45
CA GLN A 70 -3.23 24.84 -5.27
C GLN A 70 -1.81 24.30 -5.39
N TYR A 71 -1.57 23.36 -6.31
CA TYR A 71 -0.25 22.79 -6.57
C TYR A 71 -0.19 22.21 -8.00
N ASP A 72 1.02 22.08 -8.53
CA ASP A 72 1.28 21.58 -9.89
C ASP A 72 1.80 20.14 -9.89
N ILE A 73 2.41 19.71 -8.78
CA ILE A 73 3.06 18.41 -8.67
C ILE A 73 2.72 17.75 -7.33
N LEU A 74 2.26 16.49 -7.40
CA LEU A 74 2.07 15.65 -6.22
C LEU A 74 3.21 14.64 -6.13
N VAL A 75 3.96 14.64 -5.02
CA VAL A 75 5.07 13.69 -4.82
C VAL A 75 4.73 12.72 -3.71
N ALA A 76 4.85 11.43 -4.00
CA ALA A 76 4.75 10.33 -3.04
C ALA A 76 6.11 9.66 -2.84
N TYR A 77 6.28 8.87 -1.77
CA TYR A 77 7.50 8.10 -1.55
C TYR A 77 7.67 7.01 -2.62
N LYS A 78 6.63 6.21 -2.82
CA LYS A 78 6.53 5.14 -3.83
C LYS A 78 5.11 5.07 -4.38
N ASP A 79 4.94 4.42 -5.50
CA ASP A 79 3.63 4.24 -6.15
C ASP A 79 2.64 3.44 -5.31
N ASP A 80 3.11 2.49 -4.49
CA ASP A 80 2.24 1.74 -3.57
C ASP A 80 1.58 2.63 -2.50
N ARG A 81 2.08 3.85 -2.28
CA ARG A 81 1.46 4.86 -1.40
C ARG A 81 0.22 5.48 -2.03
N ILE A 82 0.16 5.59 -3.35
CA ILE A 82 -1.03 6.05 -4.07
C ILE A 82 -2.11 4.96 -4.03
N GLY A 83 -1.74 3.70 -4.30
CA GLY A 83 -2.66 2.57 -4.23
C GLY A 83 -2.13 1.31 -4.90
N ARG A 84 -2.99 0.29 -5.01
CA ARG A 84 -2.66 -1.00 -5.63
C ARG A 84 -3.69 -1.48 -6.65
N ARG A 85 -4.85 -0.85 -6.74
CA ARG A 85 -5.89 -1.19 -7.71
C ARG A 85 -5.64 -0.41 -9.00
N MET A 86 -5.28 -1.11 -10.05
CA MET A 86 -4.88 -0.55 -11.33
C MET A 86 -5.87 0.49 -11.89
N TRP A 87 -7.14 0.11 -12.00
CA TRP A 87 -8.13 0.97 -12.64
C TRP A 87 -8.42 2.25 -11.86
N GLU A 88 -8.49 2.15 -10.55
CA GLU A 88 -8.76 3.31 -9.68
C GLU A 88 -7.58 4.27 -9.68
N ILE A 89 -6.36 3.75 -9.63
CA ILE A 89 -5.16 4.59 -9.61
C ILE A 89 -4.93 5.23 -10.98
N GLY A 90 -5.10 4.48 -12.07
CA GLY A 90 -5.02 5.05 -13.41
C GLY A 90 -6.03 6.20 -13.60
N SER A 91 -7.27 6.00 -13.17
CA SER A 91 -8.30 7.07 -13.22
C SER A 91 -7.92 8.27 -12.34
N TYR A 92 -7.35 8.05 -11.17
CA TYR A 92 -6.90 9.10 -10.26
C TYR A 92 -5.75 9.91 -10.85
N VAL A 93 -4.74 9.24 -11.41
CA VAL A 93 -3.60 9.88 -12.09
C VAL A 93 -4.08 10.71 -13.27
N MET A 94 -4.99 10.16 -14.09
CA MET A 94 -5.54 10.89 -15.25
C MET A 94 -6.43 12.06 -14.81
N ALA A 95 -7.16 11.96 -13.71
CA ALA A 95 -7.93 13.07 -13.15
C ALA A 95 -7.02 14.21 -12.69
N LEU A 96 -5.93 13.92 -11.98
CA LEU A 96 -4.93 14.92 -11.61
C LEU A 96 -4.29 15.56 -12.83
N LYS A 97 -3.92 14.75 -13.84
CA LYS A 97 -3.38 15.29 -15.11
C LYS A 97 -4.37 16.21 -15.82
N GLY A 98 -5.68 15.88 -15.76
CA GLY A 98 -6.75 16.74 -16.30
C GLY A 98 -6.84 18.12 -15.61
N TYR A 99 -6.36 18.25 -14.39
CA TYR A 99 -6.22 19.51 -13.65
C TYR A 99 -4.82 20.16 -13.82
N GLY A 100 -3.96 19.60 -14.69
CA GLY A 100 -2.61 20.10 -14.92
C GLY A 100 -1.59 19.65 -13.86
N VAL A 101 -1.94 18.69 -13.03
CA VAL A 101 -1.07 18.18 -11.95
C VAL A 101 -0.39 16.89 -12.36
N ASP A 102 0.93 16.84 -12.22
CA ASP A 102 1.75 15.65 -12.43
C ASP A 102 2.01 14.90 -11.12
N ILE A 103 2.15 13.57 -11.21
CA ILE A 103 2.52 12.72 -10.06
C ILE A 103 3.93 12.18 -10.25
N TYR A 104 4.71 12.29 -9.19
CA TYR A 104 6.05 11.71 -9.09
C TYR A 104 6.17 10.84 -7.85
N THR A 105 7.08 9.87 -7.91
CA THR A 105 7.52 9.14 -6.73
C THR A 105 9.00 9.38 -6.51
N ALA A 106 9.39 9.52 -5.25
CA ALA A 106 10.79 9.82 -4.91
C ALA A 106 11.74 8.66 -5.25
N VAL A 107 11.22 7.42 -5.36
CA VAL A 107 12.03 6.23 -5.67
C VAL A 107 12.04 5.91 -7.16
N ASP A 108 10.89 6.01 -7.82
CA ASP A 108 10.72 5.51 -9.20
C ASP A 108 10.57 6.61 -10.25
N GLY A 109 10.49 7.87 -9.84
CA GLY A 109 10.36 9.02 -10.72
C GLY A 109 8.92 9.33 -11.17
N GLY A 110 8.75 9.97 -12.29
CA GLY A 110 7.45 10.38 -12.83
C GLY A 110 6.56 9.21 -13.20
N ILE A 111 5.28 9.33 -12.94
CA ILE A 111 4.27 8.32 -13.25
C ILE A 111 3.11 8.85 -14.10
N SER A 112 2.95 10.15 -14.21
CA SER A 112 1.93 10.77 -15.05
C SER A 112 2.34 10.71 -16.53
N PRO A 113 1.58 10.04 -17.41
CA PRO A 113 1.82 10.13 -18.84
C PRO A 113 1.27 11.45 -19.40
N GLU A 114 1.79 11.90 -20.53
CA GLU A 114 1.12 12.93 -21.31
C GLU A 114 -0.21 12.41 -21.86
N SER A 115 -1.16 13.32 -22.13
CA SER A 115 -2.52 12.92 -22.54
C SER A 115 -2.58 12.23 -23.89
N ASP A 116 -1.63 12.48 -24.77
CA ASP A 116 -1.46 11.87 -26.10
C ASP A 116 -0.40 10.76 -26.13
N ASP A 117 0.29 10.51 -25.01
CA ASP A 117 1.28 9.45 -24.87
C ASP A 117 0.61 8.10 -24.56
N ILE A 118 0.16 7.41 -25.62
CA ILE A 118 -0.44 6.05 -25.52
C ILE A 118 0.55 5.06 -24.88
N MET A 119 1.84 5.17 -25.16
CA MET A 119 2.84 4.27 -24.60
C MET A 119 3.00 4.51 -23.08
N GLY A 120 3.05 5.76 -22.64
CA GLY A 120 3.07 6.12 -21.23
C GLY A 120 1.83 5.64 -20.49
N GLN A 121 0.64 5.75 -21.09
CA GLN A 121 -0.60 5.21 -20.53
C GLN A 121 -0.56 3.68 -20.42
N MET A 122 -0.03 2.97 -21.41
CA MET A 122 0.19 1.53 -21.35
C MET A 122 1.20 1.13 -20.26
N MET A 123 2.31 1.86 -20.14
CA MET A 123 3.31 1.63 -19.09
C MET A 123 2.72 1.84 -17.69
N LEU A 124 1.89 2.86 -17.51
CA LEU A 124 1.16 3.12 -16.27
C LEU A 124 0.24 1.92 -15.94
N ALA A 125 -0.52 1.44 -16.91
CA ALA A 125 -1.39 0.28 -16.74
C ALA A 125 -0.62 -1.00 -16.39
N LEU A 126 0.52 -1.27 -17.04
CA LEU A 126 1.38 -2.41 -16.74
C LEU A 126 1.99 -2.31 -15.34
N ARG A 127 2.46 -1.13 -14.93
CA ARG A 127 3.05 -0.88 -13.61
C ARG A 127 2.06 -1.21 -12.50
N TYR A 128 0.86 -0.66 -12.55
CA TYR A 128 -0.17 -0.92 -11.54
C TYR A 128 -0.79 -2.31 -11.66
N GLY A 129 -0.88 -2.87 -12.86
CA GLY A 129 -1.31 -4.25 -13.09
C GLY A 129 -0.38 -5.26 -12.41
N ASN A 130 0.92 -5.08 -12.49
CA ASN A 130 1.92 -5.91 -11.82
C ASN A 130 1.83 -5.79 -10.29
N ALA A 131 1.65 -4.59 -9.75
CA ALA A 131 1.48 -4.37 -8.32
C ALA A 131 0.23 -5.09 -7.78
N GLN A 132 -0.89 -5.03 -8.50
CA GLN A 132 -2.12 -5.73 -8.14
C GLN A 132 -1.95 -7.26 -8.21
N LYS A 133 -1.29 -7.77 -9.23
CA LYS A 133 -1.01 -9.22 -9.38
C LYS A 133 -0.18 -9.74 -8.21
N SER A 134 0.90 -9.07 -7.85
CA SER A 134 1.76 -9.44 -6.72
C SER A 134 0.97 -9.54 -5.40
N SER A 135 0.08 -8.59 -5.13
CA SER A 135 -0.78 -8.61 -3.94
C SER A 135 -1.78 -9.76 -3.96
N SER A 136 -2.43 -10.02 -5.12
CA SER A 136 -3.36 -11.14 -5.31
C SER A 136 -2.67 -12.50 -5.17
N ASP A 137 -1.48 -12.66 -5.75
CA ASP A 137 -0.71 -13.90 -5.68
C ASP A 137 -0.25 -14.20 -4.25
N THR A 138 0.12 -13.17 -3.48
CA THR A 138 0.43 -13.33 -2.06
C THR A 138 -0.80 -13.80 -1.29
N GLY A 139 -1.97 -13.20 -1.51
CA GLY A 139 -3.23 -13.62 -0.89
C GLY A 139 -3.60 -15.07 -1.23
N LYS A 140 -3.45 -15.48 -2.50
CA LYS A 140 -3.67 -16.88 -2.92
C LYS A 140 -2.71 -17.84 -2.22
N ARG A 141 -1.41 -17.54 -2.19
CA ARG A 141 -0.40 -18.38 -1.52
C ARG A 141 -0.70 -18.56 -0.03
N VAL A 142 -1.11 -17.48 0.66
CA VAL A 142 -1.51 -17.55 2.07
C VAL A 142 -2.73 -18.45 2.22
N LYS A 143 -3.77 -18.29 1.39
CA LYS A 143 -4.98 -19.11 1.41
C LYS A 143 -4.66 -20.59 1.13
N ASP A 144 -3.85 -20.88 0.11
CA ASP A 144 -3.48 -22.27 -0.26
C ASP A 144 -2.67 -22.92 0.88
N THR A 145 -1.75 -22.17 1.50
CA THR A 145 -0.97 -22.67 2.64
C THR A 145 -1.89 -22.95 3.82
N ALA A 146 -2.81 -22.04 4.11
CA ALA A 146 -3.82 -22.19 5.13
C ALA A 146 -4.65 -23.46 4.95
N GLN A 147 -5.15 -23.65 3.72
CA GLN A 147 -5.99 -24.80 3.38
C GLN A 147 -5.22 -26.12 3.51
N LYS A 148 -3.95 -26.17 3.08
CA LYS A 148 -3.09 -27.35 3.26
C LYS A 148 -2.83 -27.66 4.74
N LEU A 149 -2.61 -26.65 5.58
CA LEU A 149 -2.42 -26.82 7.02
C LEU A 149 -3.69 -27.39 7.68
N VAL A 150 -4.86 -26.84 7.36
CA VAL A 150 -6.15 -27.35 7.88
C VAL A 150 -6.38 -28.80 7.43
N GLN A 151 -6.15 -29.13 6.16
CA GLN A 151 -6.30 -30.50 5.63
C GLN A 151 -5.33 -31.50 6.29
N SER A 152 -4.16 -31.04 6.73
CA SER A 152 -3.19 -31.86 7.45
C SER A 152 -3.41 -31.87 8.99
N GLY A 153 -4.52 -31.30 9.47
CA GLY A 153 -4.83 -31.24 10.91
C GLY A 153 -3.93 -30.28 11.71
N LYS A 154 -3.17 -29.41 11.02
CA LYS A 154 -2.25 -28.48 11.67
C LYS A 154 -2.94 -27.15 11.94
N PHE A 155 -2.64 -26.56 13.10
CA PHE A 155 -3.17 -25.26 13.47
C PHE A 155 -2.41 -24.13 12.73
N MET A 156 -3.18 -23.20 12.16
CA MET A 156 -2.61 -22.10 11.37
C MET A 156 -1.97 -20.98 12.18
N GLY A 157 -2.14 -20.96 13.50
CA GLY A 157 -1.73 -19.88 14.39
C GLY A 157 -2.89 -19.00 14.84
N GLY A 158 -2.62 -18.11 15.78
CA GLY A 158 -3.62 -17.25 16.41
C GLY A 158 -4.04 -17.76 17.79
N LYS A 159 -5.19 -17.28 18.29
CA LYS A 159 -5.76 -17.76 19.57
C LYS A 159 -6.56 -19.04 19.33
N ALA A 160 -6.53 -19.97 20.30
CA ALA A 160 -7.41 -21.13 20.27
C ALA A 160 -8.88 -20.68 20.25
N PRO A 161 -9.75 -21.32 19.45
CA PRO A 161 -11.19 -21.12 19.53
C PRO A 161 -11.75 -21.55 20.88
N TYR A 162 -12.96 -21.09 21.20
CA TYR A 162 -13.66 -21.53 22.42
C TYR A 162 -13.81 -23.06 22.44
N GLY A 163 -13.55 -23.69 23.59
CA GLY A 163 -13.57 -25.15 23.77
C GLY A 163 -12.30 -25.86 23.31
N TYR A 164 -11.24 -25.12 22.90
CA TYR A 164 -9.95 -25.71 22.50
C TYR A 164 -8.80 -25.05 23.25
N ILE A 165 -7.72 -25.81 23.45
CA ILE A 165 -6.42 -25.34 23.91
C ILE A 165 -5.36 -25.65 22.85
N LEU A 166 -4.24 -24.92 22.91
CA LEU A 166 -3.10 -25.15 22.05
C LEU A 166 -2.05 -25.98 22.78
N GLU A 167 -1.74 -27.15 22.22
CA GLU A 167 -0.63 -27.98 22.68
C GLU A 167 0.49 -28.04 21.66
N ILE A 168 1.73 -28.22 22.14
CA ILE A 168 2.91 -28.33 21.27
C ILE A 168 2.84 -29.71 20.59
N SER A 169 2.86 -29.69 19.22
CA SER A 169 2.76 -30.93 18.44
C SER A 169 4.02 -31.79 18.44
N GLY A 170 5.14 -31.31 19.01
CA GLY A 170 6.45 -31.93 18.90
C GLY A 170 7.16 -31.67 17.56
N GLU A 171 6.49 -31.08 16.58
CA GLU A 171 7.08 -30.70 15.29
C GLU A 171 7.64 -29.29 15.34
N ILE A 172 8.70 -29.07 14.59
CA ILE A 172 9.35 -27.75 14.44
C ILE A 172 9.14 -27.22 13.02
N SER A 173 8.77 -25.95 12.91
CA SER A 173 8.62 -25.28 11.62
C SER A 173 9.97 -25.13 10.91
N LYS A 174 9.98 -24.86 9.61
CA LYS A 174 11.18 -24.54 8.83
C LYS A 174 12.02 -23.37 9.41
N HIS A 175 11.43 -22.55 10.25
CA HIS A 175 12.08 -21.40 10.91
C HIS A 175 12.41 -21.67 12.40
N GLY A 176 12.45 -22.93 12.82
CA GLY A 176 12.84 -23.32 14.18
C GLY A 176 11.78 -23.05 15.27
N ARG A 177 10.53 -22.74 14.91
CA ARG A 177 9.45 -22.50 15.87
C ARG A 177 8.65 -23.78 16.11
N ALA A 178 8.32 -24.08 17.38
CA ALA A 178 7.44 -25.17 17.73
C ALA A 178 6.06 -25.01 17.08
N LEU A 179 5.54 -26.07 16.48
CA LEU A 179 4.19 -26.11 15.93
C LEU A 179 3.21 -26.55 17.02
N HIS A 180 1.97 -26.08 16.90
CA HIS A 180 0.89 -26.36 17.84
C HIS A 180 -0.26 -27.04 17.11
N HIS A 181 -1.04 -27.83 17.85
CA HIS A 181 -2.33 -28.38 17.42
C HIS A 181 -3.42 -28.02 18.42
N LEU A 182 -4.67 -28.11 18.00
CA LEU A 182 -5.83 -27.86 18.83
C LEU A 182 -6.25 -29.15 19.55
N VAL A 183 -6.46 -29.04 20.84
CA VAL A 183 -6.99 -30.12 21.69
C VAL A 183 -8.31 -29.66 22.31
N ILE A 184 -9.32 -30.52 22.31
CA ILE A 184 -10.62 -30.22 22.91
C ILE A 184 -10.46 -30.19 24.44
N VAL A 185 -11.02 -29.16 25.06
CA VAL A 185 -11.13 -29.09 26.53
C VAL A 185 -12.32 -29.98 26.93
N GLU A 186 -12.06 -31.14 27.52
CA GLU A 186 -13.11 -31.93 28.13
C GLU A 186 -13.49 -31.25 29.45
N GLU A 187 -14.81 -31.03 29.69
CA GLU A 187 -15.36 -30.49 30.94
C GLU A 187 -15.29 -31.51 32.05
#